data_62c8ee5770fe5a20d0f1cf14ffb6bff2
#
_entry.id   62c8ee5770fe5a20d0f1cf14ffb6bff2
#
_cell.length_a   1.000
_cell.length_b   1.000
_cell.length_c   1.000
_cell.angle_alpha   90.00
_cell.angle_beta   90.00
_cell.angle_gamma   90.00
#
_symmetry.space_group_name_H-M   'P 1'
#
loop_
_entity.id
_entity.type
_entity.pdbx_description
1 polymer ?
#
loop_
_entity_poly.entity_id
_entity_poly.type
_entity_poly.pdbx_seq_one_letter_code
_entity_poly.pdbx_strand_id
1 'polypeptide(L)'
;KIIRDGVIQRFEFTCELAWKTTREFLLDQGFTELNSPKATMRKAFSYGLIDDEQAWIALLNARNQTSHIYDDATAQEIYSQIESEFVSLFDKLIEQLKCG
;
A
#
# COMPACT_ATOMS: atom_id res chain seq x y z
N LYS A 1 6.93 2.27 21.85
CA LYS A 1 5.52 1.92 21.68
C LYS A 1 4.71 3.04 21.05
N ILE A 2 4.83 4.24 21.58
CA ILE A 2 4.14 5.41 21.04
C ILE A 2 4.61 5.68 19.60
N ILE A 3 5.91 5.62 19.35
CA ILE A 3 6.47 5.83 18.03
C ILE A 3 5.99 4.75 17.05
N ARG A 4 6.05 3.50 17.51
CA ARG A 4 5.62 2.37 16.68
C ARG A 4 4.14 2.50 16.29
N ASP A 5 3.29 2.82 17.27
CA ASP A 5 1.86 2.93 17.03
C ASP A 5 1.54 4.09 16.08
N GLY A 6 2.29 5.19 16.19
CA GLY A 6 2.16 6.31 15.27
C GLY A 6 2.57 5.97 13.85
N VAL A 7 3.62 5.17 13.70
CA VAL A 7 4.07 4.71 12.37
C VAL A 7 3.01 3.81 11.73
N ILE A 8 2.42 2.89 12.53
CA ILE A 8 1.38 2.01 12.02
C ILE A 8 0.16 2.82 11.56
N GLN A 9 -0.24 3.81 12.35
CA GLN A 9 -1.36 4.67 12.00
C GLN A 9 -1.10 5.44 10.71
N ARG A 10 0.12 5.97 10.56
CA ARG A 10 0.50 6.68 9.34
C ARG A 10 0.55 5.74 8.14
N PHE A 11 0.95 4.50 8.36
CA PHE A 11 0.94 3.47 7.32
C PHE A 11 -0.49 3.22 6.83
N GLU A 12 -1.45 3.10 7.74
CA GLU A 12 -2.86 2.90 7.37
C GLU A 12 -3.35 4.04 6.48
N PHE A 13 -3.06 5.25 6.87
CA PHE A 13 -3.46 6.44 6.14
C PHE A 13 -2.79 6.51 4.76
N THR A 14 -1.50 6.19 4.72
CA THR A 14 -0.74 6.22 3.46
C THR A 14 -1.25 5.17 2.48
N CYS A 15 -1.63 3.98 2.98
CA CYS A 15 -2.19 2.93 2.14
C CYS A 15 -3.48 3.39 1.47
N GLU A 16 -4.36 4.03 2.23
CA GLU A 16 -5.62 4.54 1.69
C GLU A 16 -5.37 5.55 0.58
N LEU A 17 -4.46 6.48 0.85
CA LEU A 17 -4.13 7.52 -0.12
C LEU A 17 -3.49 6.90 -1.37
N ALA A 18 -2.59 5.95 -1.18
CA ALA A 18 -1.86 5.33 -2.28
C ALA A 18 -2.79 4.60 -3.25
N TRP A 19 -3.66 3.72 -2.74
CA TRP A 19 -4.50 2.96 -3.65
C TRP A 19 -5.58 3.84 -4.30
N LYS A 20 -6.11 4.83 -3.59
CA LYS A 20 -7.11 5.74 -4.16
C LYS A 20 -6.51 6.63 -5.24
N THR A 21 -5.31 7.14 -5.02
CA THR A 21 -4.61 7.95 -6.02
C THR A 21 -4.28 7.11 -7.25
N THR A 22 -3.83 5.88 -7.05
CA THR A 22 -3.53 4.97 -8.15
C THR A 22 -4.80 4.65 -8.94
N ARG A 23 -5.91 4.46 -8.24
CA ARG A 23 -7.20 4.23 -8.91
C ARG A 23 -7.58 5.41 -9.79
N GLU A 24 -7.45 6.64 -9.28
CA GLU A 24 -7.77 7.83 -10.07
C GLU A 24 -6.90 7.91 -11.32
N PHE A 25 -5.61 7.64 -11.17
CA PHE A 25 -4.71 7.63 -12.31
C PHE A 25 -5.17 6.61 -13.37
N LEU A 26 -5.48 5.40 -12.94
CA LEU A 26 -5.88 4.33 -13.86
C LEU A 26 -7.23 4.62 -14.52
N LEU A 27 -8.16 5.20 -13.77
CA LEU A 27 -9.45 5.62 -14.33
C LEU A 27 -9.23 6.64 -15.44
N ASP A 28 -8.31 7.58 -15.23
CA ASP A 28 -7.95 8.59 -16.24
C ASP A 28 -7.35 7.96 -17.48
N GLN A 29 -6.71 6.79 -17.34
CA GLN A 29 -6.15 6.05 -18.48
C GLN A 29 -7.20 5.19 -19.18
N GLY A 30 -8.44 5.19 -18.70
CA GLY A 30 -9.53 4.47 -19.34
C GLY A 30 -9.86 3.10 -18.76
N PHE A 31 -9.20 2.71 -17.69
CA PHE A 31 -9.51 1.43 -17.05
C PHE A 31 -10.73 1.56 -16.17
N THR A 32 -11.44 0.44 -15.97
CA THR A 32 -12.65 0.39 -15.16
C THR A 32 -12.59 -0.82 -14.22
N GLU A 33 -13.60 -0.97 -13.38
CA GLU A 33 -13.73 -2.12 -12.48
C GLU A 33 -12.61 -2.18 -11.44
N LEU A 34 -12.19 -1.01 -10.96
CA LEU A 34 -11.16 -0.89 -9.92
C LEU A 34 -11.86 -0.75 -8.57
N ASN A 35 -12.53 -1.82 -8.15
CA ASN A 35 -13.47 -1.79 -7.03
C ASN A 35 -12.85 -2.09 -5.66
N SER A 36 -11.58 -2.46 -5.62
CA SER A 36 -10.91 -2.77 -4.37
C SER A 36 -9.44 -2.38 -4.47
N PRO A 37 -8.77 -2.23 -3.31
CA PRO A 37 -7.34 -1.95 -3.34
C PRO A 37 -6.55 -3.02 -4.09
N LYS A 38 -6.84 -4.30 -3.87
CA LYS A 38 -6.12 -5.39 -4.54
C LYS A 38 -6.35 -5.39 -6.04
N ALA A 39 -7.59 -5.19 -6.48
CA ALA A 39 -7.90 -5.13 -7.91
C ALA A 39 -7.17 -3.95 -8.56
N THR A 40 -7.13 -2.81 -7.87
CA THR A 40 -6.44 -1.62 -8.35
C THR A 40 -4.94 -1.87 -8.50
N MET A 41 -4.32 -2.49 -7.51
CA MET A 41 -2.87 -2.73 -7.57
C MET A 41 -2.50 -3.80 -8.58
N ARG A 42 -3.36 -4.79 -8.81
CA ARG A 42 -3.15 -5.76 -9.89
C ARG A 42 -3.19 -5.08 -11.26
N LYS A 43 -4.12 -4.16 -11.44
CA LYS A 43 -4.19 -3.40 -12.70
C LYS A 43 -2.96 -2.49 -12.84
N ALA A 44 -2.52 -1.88 -11.74
CA ALA A 44 -1.32 -1.06 -11.74
C ALA A 44 -0.09 -1.86 -12.18
N PHE A 45 0.00 -3.12 -11.75
CA PHE A 45 1.07 -4.00 -12.16
C PHE A 45 1.00 -4.29 -13.68
N SER A 46 -0.20 -4.61 -14.18
CA SER A 46 -0.41 -4.84 -15.61
C SER A 46 -0.03 -3.63 -16.45
N TYR A 47 -0.34 -2.45 -15.95
CA TYR A 47 -0.07 -1.20 -16.66
C TYR A 47 1.42 -0.85 -16.63
N GLY A 48 2.14 -1.35 -15.63
CA GLY A 48 3.56 -1.03 -15.47
C GLY A 48 3.84 0.06 -14.45
N LEU A 49 2.84 0.45 -13.68
CA LEU A 49 3.01 1.49 -12.66
C LEU A 49 3.75 0.95 -11.44
N ILE A 50 3.59 -0.32 -11.14
CA ILE A 50 4.36 -1.00 -10.10
C ILE A 50 5.02 -2.24 -10.71
N ASP A 51 6.12 -2.67 -10.12
CA ASP A 51 6.92 -3.78 -10.67
C ASP A 51 6.93 -5.03 -9.77
N ASP A 52 6.26 -4.98 -8.62
CA ASP A 52 6.22 -6.10 -7.69
C ASP A 52 4.81 -6.26 -7.12
N GLU A 53 4.00 -7.02 -7.84
CA GLU A 53 2.61 -7.24 -7.45
C GLU A 53 2.50 -7.92 -6.10
N GLN A 54 3.33 -8.95 -5.87
CA GLN A 54 3.28 -9.73 -4.64
C GLN A 54 3.61 -8.87 -3.41
N ALA A 55 4.58 -7.98 -3.55
CA ALA A 55 4.94 -7.07 -2.47
C ALA A 55 3.77 -6.14 -2.12
N TRP A 56 3.05 -5.65 -3.13
CA TRP A 56 1.88 -4.80 -2.90
C TRP A 56 0.72 -5.57 -2.28
N ILE A 57 0.53 -6.83 -2.68
CA ILE A 57 -0.50 -7.66 -2.05
C ILE A 57 -0.15 -7.88 -0.57
N ALA A 58 1.11 -8.14 -0.27
CA ALA A 58 1.56 -8.29 1.13
C ALA A 58 1.33 -7.02 1.93
N LEU A 59 1.61 -5.86 1.32
CA LEU A 59 1.38 -4.55 1.94
C LEU A 59 -0.09 -4.36 2.28
N LEU A 60 -0.98 -4.67 1.34
CA LEU A 60 -2.42 -4.52 1.55
C LEU A 60 -2.95 -5.51 2.58
N ASN A 61 -2.41 -6.73 2.61
CA ASN A 61 -2.76 -7.70 3.64
C ASN A 61 -2.33 -7.21 5.04
N ALA A 62 -1.14 -6.62 5.13
CA ALA A 62 -0.67 -6.04 6.40
C ALA A 62 -1.58 -4.89 6.83
N ARG A 63 -2.00 -4.04 5.88
CA ARG A 63 -2.95 -2.97 6.17
C ARG A 63 -4.25 -3.51 6.76
N ASN A 64 -4.78 -4.58 6.17
CA ASN A 64 -6.00 -5.19 6.69
C ASN A 64 -5.78 -5.75 8.10
N GLN A 65 -4.61 -6.29 8.36
CA GLN A 65 -4.24 -6.85 9.65
C GLN A 65 -4.18 -5.79 10.75
N THR A 66 -3.89 -4.53 10.40
CA THR A 66 -3.79 -3.47 11.42
C THR A 66 -5.10 -3.24 12.15
N SER A 67 -6.22 -3.64 11.58
CA SER A 67 -7.53 -3.55 12.24
C SER A 67 -7.72 -4.63 13.31
N HIS A 68 -6.82 -5.61 13.36
CA HIS A 68 -6.94 -6.79 14.22
C HIS A 68 -5.66 -7.07 15.01
N ILE A 69 -5.01 -6.01 15.47
CA ILE A 69 -3.81 -6.17 16.29
C ILE A 69 -4.23 -6.35 17.74
N TYR A 70 -4.01 -7.57 18.25
CA TYR A 70 -4.40 -7.89 19.62
C TYR A 70 -3.20 -8.07 20.55
N ASP A 71 -1.99 -8.15 20.01
CA ASP A 71 -0.81 -8.35 20.82
C ASP A 71 0.38 -7.53 20.30
N ASP A 72 1.38 -7.43 21.17
CA ASP A 72 2.56 -6.62 20.91
C ASP A 72 3.44 -7.23 19.82
N ALA A 73 3.49 -8.56 19.75
CA ALA A 73 4.32 -9.26 18.77
C ALA A 73 3.83 -8.97 17.35
N THR A 74 2.52 -9.00 17.12
CA THR A 74 1.94 -8.70 15.82
C THR A 74 2.21 -7.24 15.42
N ALA A 75 2.05 -6.33 16.38
CA ALA A 75 2.32 -4.91 16.13
C ALA A 75 3.79 -4.69 15.74
N GLN A 76 4.70 -5.35 16.43
CA GLN A 76 6.13 -5.23 16.15
C GLN A 76 6.48 -5.81 14.77
N GLU A 77 5.86 -6.91 14.38
CA GLU A 77 6.09 -7.52 13.08
C GLU A 77 5.66 -6.59 11.96
N ILE A 78 4.47 -6.01 12.08
CA ILE A 78 3.96 -5.07 11.08
C ILE A 78 4.88 -3.84 11.01
N TYR A 79 5.28 -3.31 12.14
CA TYR A 79 6.17 -2.17 12.19
C TYR A 79 7.49 -2.46 11.47
N SER A 80 8.06 -3.65 11.69
CA SER A 80 9.31 -4.05 11.02
C SER A 80 9.12 -4.15 9.51
N GLN A 81 8.00 -4.69 9.06
CA GLN A 81 7.69 -4.79 7.63
C GLN A 81 7.54 -3.41 6.99
N ILE A 82 6.90 -2.47 7.70
CA ILE A 82 6.75 -1.10 7.20
C ILE A 82 8.12 -0.50 6.93
N GLU A 83 9.02 -0.59 7.91
CA GLU A 83 10.34 0.01 7.80
C GLU A 83 11.24 -0.68 6.77
N SER A 84 11.20 -2.01 6.71
CA SER A 84 12.13 -2.75 5.86
C SER A 84 11.65 -2.91 4.42
N GLU A 85 10.34 -2.86 4.18
CA GLU A 85 9.79 -3.18 2.86
C GLU A 85 8.81 -2.15 2.32
N PHE A 86 7.82 -1.76 3.12
CA PHE A 86 6.67 -1.03 2.58
C PHE A 86 6.94 0.43 2.26
N VAL A 87 7.79 1.09 3.02
CA VAL A 87 8.15 2.49 2.75
C VAL A 87 8.73 2.63 1.35
N SER A 88 9.61 1.71 0.95
CA SER A 88 10.22 1.78 -0.37
C SER A 88 9.21 1.55 -1.49
N LEU A 89 8.16 0.75 -1.23
CA LEU A 89 7.10 0.56 -2.22
C LEU A 89 6.35 1.85 -2.47
N PHE A 90 6.04 2.59 -1.42
CA PHE A 90 5.39 3.89 -1.56
C PHE A 90 6.26 4.87 -2.34
N ASP A 91 7.55 4.91 -2.04
CA ASP A 91 8.49 5.81 -2.72
C ASP A 91 8.54 5.53 -4.22
N LYS A 92 8.61 4.25 -4.59
CA LYS A 92 8.62 3.85 -6.00
C LYS A 92 7.32 4.22 -6.70
N LEU A 93 6.20 4.01 -6.04
CA LEU A 93 4.90 4.35 -6.60
C LEU A 93 4.79 5.85 -6.86
N ILE A 94 5.20 6.66 -5.89
CA ILE A 94 5.16 8.12 -6.01
C ILE A 94 5.98 8.57 -7.23
N GLU A 95 7.17 8.00 -7.41
CA GLU A 95 8.01 8.33 -8.55
C GLU A 95 7.32 8.02 -9.88
N GLN A 96 6.66 6.87 -9.97
CA GLN A 96 5.95 6.48 -11.18
C GLN A 96 4.75 7.38 -11.45
N LEU A 97 4.02 7.75 -10.41
CA LEU A 97 2.87 8.65 -10.54
C LEU A 97 3.29 10.03 -11.02
N LYS A 98 4.47 10.50 -10.58
CA LYS A 98 5.00 11.78 -11.03
C LYS A 98 5.38 11.75 -12.51
N CYS A 99 5.90 10.62 -12.98
CA CYS A 99 6.31 10.46 -14.37
C CYS A 99 5.13 10.24 -15.30
N GLY A 100 4.07 9.70 -14.75
CA GLY A 100 2.89 9.37 -15.50
C GLY A 100 1.98 10.54 -15.65
#